data_dc5f7a154bd85663c844957fcc478c26
#
_entry.id   dc5f7a154bd85663c844957fcc478c26
#
_cell.length_a   1.000
_cell.length_b   1.000
_cell.length_c   1.000
_cell.angle_alpha   90.00
_cell.angle_beta   90.00
_cell.angle_gamma   90.00
#
_symmetry.space_group_name_H-M   'P 1'
#
loop_
_entity.id
_entity.type
_entity.pdbx_description
1 polymer ?
#
loop_
_entity_poly.entity_id
_entity_poly.type
_entity_poly.pdbx_seq_one_letter_code
_entity_poly.pdbx_strand_id
1 'polypeptide(L)'
;MKSGFCKTIGNIEKMELSTEINLILFIVRFVIGLTIFTHGWNKLFGGGRIPGTGRWFESIGVRQGKLNAYLAAATELCVGLMLAAGLLTSFASAGLIGLMVVAGWTVHRNNGFFIIKEGWEYIFVLAVVALTIATVGPGEWALDNALNVLSKLDGWTGFLIALLLGIGSGLSQLLIFFRPKKVT
;
A
#
# COMPACT_ATOMS: atom_id res chain seq x y z
N MET A 1 48.21 22.94 4.73
CA MET A 1 47.62 21.60 4.52
C MET A 1 46.26 21.46 5.21
N LYS A 2 45.30 22.37 4.99
CA LYS A 2 43.94 22.32 5.58
C LYS A 2 42.80 22.69 4.63
N SER A 3 43.03 22.76 3.30
CA SER A 3 41.99 23.19 2.36
C SER A 3 41.35 22.04 1.52
N GLY A 4 41.87 20.81 1.62
CA GLY A 4 41.41 19.67 0.82
C GLY A 4 40.23 18.88 1.45
N PHE A 5 40.08 18.92 2.78
CA PHE A 5 39.10 18.08 3.48
C PHE A 5 37.67 18.66 3.48
N CYS A 6 37.52 19.95 3.26
CA CYS A 6 36.21 20.62 3.26
C CYS A 6 35.47 20.54 1.91
N LYS A 7 36.16 20.19 0.81
CA LYS A 7 35.55 20.04 -0.51
C LYS A 7 34.91 18.65 -0.74
N THR A 8 35.27 17.66 0.06
CA THR A 8 34.78 16.27 -0.10
C THR A 8 33.40 16.06 0.56
N ILE A 9 32.96 16.96 1.44
CA ILE A 9 31.65 16.86 2.13
C ILE A 9 30.51 17.50 1.31
N GLY A 10 30.83 18.27 0.26
CA GLY A 10 29.86 18.99 -0.57
C GLY A 10 29.24 18.21 -1.72
N ASN A 11 29.78 17.07 -2.08
CA ASN A 11 29.27 16.19 -3.12
C ASN A 11 28.81 14.86 -2.49
N ILE A 12 27.73 14.88 -1.73
CA ILE A 12 26.84 13.72 -1.69
C ILE A 12 26.10 13.78 -3.03
N GLU A 13 26.77 13.34 -4.10
CA GLU A 13 26.10 13.02 -5.35
C GLU A 13 24.87 12.19 -4.98
N LYS A 14 23.70 12.59 -5.46
CA LYS A 14 22.54 11.70 -5.50
C LYS A 14 23.04 10.42 -6.13
N MET A 15 23.14 9.35 -5.36
CA MET A 15 23.56 8.05 -5.85
C MET A 15 22.49 7.64 -6.85
N GLU A 16 22.76 7.83 -8.14
CA GLU A 16 21.86 7.37 -9.20
C GLU A 16 21.71 5.86 -9.03
N LEU A 17 20.48 5.41 -8.91
CA LEU A 17 20.19 3.99 -8.84
C LEU A 17 20.62 3.34 -10.16
N SER A 18 21.28 2.17 -10.08
CA SER A 18 21.63 1.46 -11.32
C SER A 18 20.37 1.09 -12.12
N THR A 19 20.55 0.90 -13.41
CA THR A 19 19.45 0.52 -14.34
C THR A 19 18.73 -0.73 -13.87
N GLU A 20 19.45 -1.69 -13.29
CA GLU A 20 18.89 -2.94 -12.78
C GLU A 20 17.98 -2.68 -11.57
N ILE A 21 18.37 -1.80 -10.66
CA ILE A 21 17.55 -1.42 -9.50
C ILE A 21 16.28 -0.70 -9.98
N ASN A 22 16.40 0.22 -10.92
CA ASN A 22 15.25 0.92 -11.52
C ASN A 22 14.27 -0.04 -12.19
N LEU A 23 14.78 -1.05 -12.92
CA LEU A 23 13.95 -2.10 -13.51
C LEU A 23 13.22 -2.92 -12.45
N ILE A 24 13.91 -3.35 -11.41
CA ILE A 24 13.30 -4.15 -10.32
C ILE A 24 12.24 -3.34 -9.57
N LEU A 25 12.51 -2.07 -9.25
CA LEU A 25 11.53 -1.19 -8.61
C LEU A 25 10.28 -1.00 -9.50
N PHE A 26 10.47 -0.81 -10.82
CA PHE A 26 9.37 -0.77 -11.76
C PHE A 26 8.54 -2.06 -11.75
N ILE A 27 9.19 -3.22 -11.88
CA ILE A 27 8.51 -4.53 -11.90
C ILE A 27 7.72 -4.74 -10.61
N VAL A 28 8.34 -4.53 -9.45
CA VAL A 28 7.68 -4.72 -8.15
C VAL A 28 6.46 -3.81 -8.01
N ARG A 29 6.59 -2.51 -8.31
CA ARG A 29 5.47 -1.57 -8.25
C ARG A 29 4.35 -1.95 -9.21
N PHE A 30 4.71 -2.31 -10.45
CA PHE A 30 3.74 -2.65 -11.49
C PHE A 30 2.96 -3.92 -11.11
N VAL A 31 3.66 -4.97 -10.69
CA VAL A 31 3.01 -6.25 -10.31
C VAL A 31 2.12 -6.08 -9.08
N ILE A 32 2.62 -5.44 -8.01
CA ILE A 32 1.81 -5.20 -6.81
C ILE A 32 0.63 -4.27 -7.15
N GLY A 33 0.89 -3.20 -7.87
CA GLY A 33 -0.16 -2.26 -8.29
C GLY A 33 -1.26 -2.93 -9.11
N LEU A 34 -0.89 -3.73 -10.10
CA LEU A 34 -1.84 -4.48 -10.92
C LEU A 34 -2.62 -5.51 -10.08
N THR A 35 -1.95 -6.20 -9.17
CA THR A 35 -2.61 -7.15 -8.26
C THR A 35 -3.69 -6.45 -7.43
N ILE A 36 -3.37 -5.32 -6.79
CA ILE A 36 -4.33 -4.58 -5.98
C ILE A 36 -5.46 -3.98 -6.84
N PHE A 37 -5.12 -3.47 -8.03
CA PHE A 37 -6.11 -2.99 -8.98
C PHE A 37 -7.14 -4.07 -9.35
N THR A 38 -6.68 -5.30 -9.62
CA THR A 38 -7.60 -6.40 -9.98
C THR A 38 -8.53 -6.79 -8.84
N HIS A 39 -8.11 -6.63 -7.57
CA HIS A 39 -9.00 -6.82 -6.41
C HIS A 39 -10.13 -5.77 -6.39
N GLY A 40 -9.81 -4.49 -6.64
CA GLY A 40 -10.81 -3.44 -6.76
C GLY A 40 -11.75 -3.64 -7.96
N TRP A 41 -11.18 -3.99 -9.11
CA TRP A 41 -11.93 -4.31 -10.33
C TRP A 41 -12.91 -5.46 -10.11
N ASN A 42 -12.47 -6.53 -9.46
CA ASN A 42 -13.31 -7.68 -9.16
C ASN A 42 -14.50 -7.32 -8.26
N LYS A 43 -14.34 -6.38 -7.30
CA LYS A 43 -15.45 -5.91 -6.46
C LYS A 43 -16.51 -5.15 -7.27
N LEU A 44 -16.12 -4.47 -8.36
CA LEU A 44 -17.06 -3.73 -9.21
C LEU A 44 -17.74 -4.61 -10.25
N PHE A 45 -16.98 -5.51 -10.89
CA PHE A 45 -17.41 -6.19 -12.11
C PHE A 45 -17.48 -7.71 -11.97
N GLY A 46 -16.82 -8.30 -10.95
CA GLY A 46 -16.81 -9.75 -10.70
C GLY A 46 -17.89 -10.21 -9.73
N GLY A 47 -18.16 -11.51 -9.71
CA GLY A 47 -18.98 -12.20 -8.72
C GLY A 47 -20.26 -11.47 -8.29
N GLY A 48 -20.42 -11.29 -6.98
CA GLY A 48 -21.57 -10.59 -6.41
C GLY A 48 -21.52 -9.06 -6.51
N ARG A 49 -20.48 -8.51 -7.15
CA ARG A 49 -20.23 -7.06 -7.28
C ARG A 49 -20.30 -6.33 -5.92
N ILE A 50 -20.51 -5.02 -5.93
CA ILE A 50 -20.64 -4.22 -4.71
C ILE A 50 -21.75 -4.74 -3.75
N PRO A 51 -22.93 -5.13 -4.21
CA PRO A 51 -23.94 -5.66 -3.29
C PRO A 51 -23.51 -6.97 -2.61
N GLY A 52 -22.83 -7.84 -3.33
CA GLY A 52 -22.31 -9.11 -2.78
C GLY A 52 -21.19 -8.86 -1.77
N THR A 53 -20.21 -8.02 -2.15
CA THR A 53 -19.11 -7.62 -1.27
C THR A 53 -19.63 -6.92 -0.01
N GLY A 54 -20.65 -6.06 -0.15
CA GLY A 54 -21.28 -5.38 0.99
C GLY A 54 -21.92 -6.33 1.98
N ARG A 55 -22.69 -7.32 1.51
CA ARG A 55 -23.27 -8.37 2.38
C ARG A 55 -22.19 -9.19 3.08
N TRP A 56 -21.12 -9.54 2.37
CA TRP A 56 -19.99 -10.23 2.98
C TRP A 56 -19.31 -9.38 4.05
N PHE A 57 -19.08 -8.09 3.82
CA PHE A 57 -18.53 -7.17 4.83
C PHE A 57 -19.41 -7.13 6.09
N GLU A 58 -20.73 -7.05 5.93
CA GLU A 58 -21.65 -7.08 7.06
C GLU A 58 -21.62 -8.41 7.83
N SER A 59 -21.43 -9.52 7.11
CA SER A 59 -21.33 -10.85 7.73
C SER A 59 -20.10 -10.99 8.64
N ILE A 60 -18.97 -10.36 8.27
CA ILE A 60 -17.74 -10.36 9.06
C ILE A 60 -17.67 -9.24 10.10
N GLY A 61 -18.74 -8.44 10.26
CA GLY A 61 -18.85 -7.41 11.28
C GLY A 61 -18.46 -5.99 10.85
N VAL A 62 -18.29 -5.73 9.56
CA VAL A 62 -18.09 -4.36 9.03
C VAL A 62 -19.45 -3.73 8.77
N ARG A 63 -19.77 -2.67 9.51
CA ARG A 63 -21.03 -1.92 9.38
C ARG A 63 -21.05 -1.16 8.06
N GLN A 64 -22.28 -0.82 7.58
CA GLN A 64 -22.46 -0.11 6.31
C GLN A 64 -21.71 -0.81 5.14
N GLY A 65 -21.91 -2.12 5.02
CA GLY A 65 -21.14 -2.98 4.11
C GLY A 65 -21.10 -2.47 2.67
N LYS A 66 -22.22 -1.95 2.14
CA LYS A 66 -22.24 -1.40 0.78
C LYS A 66 -21.33 -0.17 0.62
N LEU A 67 -21.34 0.75 1.59
CA LEU A 67 -20.44 1.92 1.59
C LEU A 67 -18.98 1.46 1.66
N ASN A 68 -18.66 0.55 2.58
CA ASN A 68 -17.31 0.02 2.73
C ASN A 68 -16.84 -0.77 1.51
N ALA A 69 -17.75 -1.46 0.79
CA ALA A 69 -17.43 -2.11 -0.47
C ALA A 69 -17.03 -1.12 -1.57
N TYR A 70 -17.72 0.03 -1.67
CA TYR A 70 -17.32 1.11 -2.57
C TYR A 70 -15.98 1.73 -2.16
N LEU A 71 -15.79 2.03 -0.87
CA LEU A 71 -14.54 2.61 -0.37
C LEU A 71 -13.36 1.66 -0.63
N ALA A 72 -13.52 0.37 -0.34
CA ALA A 72 -12.49 -0.63 -0.62
C ALA A 72 -12.17 -0.72 -2.11
N ALA A 73 -13.18 -0.85 -2.97
CA ALA A 73 -12.98 -0.92 -4.42
C ALA A 73 -12.28 0.34 -4.96
N ALA A 74 -12.73 1.53 -4.58
CA ALA A 74 -12.13 2.79 -5.00
C ALA A 74 -10.68 2.91 -4.52
N THR A 75 -10.41 2.59 -3.25
CA THR A 75 -9.04 2.64 -2.70
C THR A 75 -8.13 1.65 -3.43
N GLU A 76 -8.58 0.40 -3.65
CA GLU A 76 -7.80 -0.61 -4.36
C GLU A 76 -7.50 -0.20 -5.81
N LEU A 77 -8.47 0.36 -6.53
CA LEU A 77 -8.26 0.85 -7.89
C LEU A 77 -7.28 2.02 -7.92
N CYS A 78 -7.48 3.03 -7.07
CA CYS A 78 -6.61 4.20 -7.03
C CYS A 78 -5.18 3.82 -6.60
N VAL A 79 -5.03 3.11 -5.48
CA VAL A 79 -3.72 2.67 -4.96
C VAL A 79 -3.01 1.78 -5.96
N GLY A 80 -3.75 0.85 -6.59
CA GLY A 80 -3.19 -0.04 -7.60
C GLY A 80 -2.62 0.71 -8.81
N LEU A 81 -3.39 1.66 -9.36
CA LEU A 81 -2.93 2.50 -10.48
C LEU A 81 -1.76 3.41 -10.08
N MET A 82 -1.84 4.03 -8.90
CA MET A 82 -0.78 4.91 -8.39
C MET A 82 0.53 4.16 -8.19
N LEU A 83 0.50 2.98 -7.59
CA LEU A 83 1.70 2.14 -7.42
C LEU A 83 2.26 1.69 -8.77
N ALA A 84 1.41 1.19 -9.68
CA ALA A 84 1.86 0.74 -11.00
C ALA A 84 2.54 1.87 -11.79
N ALA A 85 1.95 3.07 -11.77
CA ALA A 85 2.48 4.25 -12.44
C ALA A 85 3.66 4.90 -11.70
N GLY A 86 3.86 4.61 -10.42
CA GLY A 86 4.82 5.31 -9.56
C GLY A 86 4.40 6.76 -9.31
N LEU A 87 3.13 6.98 -9.02
CA LEU A 87 2.56 8.30 -8.75
C LEU A 87 2.19 8.41 -7.27
N LEU A 88 2.63 9.49 -6.61
CA LEU A 88 2.43 9.70 -5.16
C LEU A 88 2.80 8.44 -4.36
N THR A 89 3.93 7.85 -4.69
CA THR A 89 4.30 6.47 -4.32
C THR A 89 4.22 6.22 -2.81
N SER A 90 4.66 7.14 -1.97
CA SER A 90 4.60 6.99 -0.51
C SER A 90 3.18 7.02 0.03
N PHE A 91 2.28 7.82 -0.56
CA PHE A 91 0.85 7.83 -0.22
C PHE A 91 0.11 6.59 -0.74
N ALA A 92 0.45 6.13 -1.95
CA ALA A 92 -0.07 4.89 -2.48
C ALA A 92 0.33 3.69 -1.61
N SER A 93 1.59 3.67 -1.15
CA SER A 93 2.07 2.67 -0.20
C SER A 93 1.34 2.74 1.15
N ALA A 94 1.07 3.96 1.66
CA ALA A 94 0.24 4.14 2.85
C ALA A 94 -1.17 3.57 2.65
N GLY A 95 -1.80 3.83 1.52
CA GLY A 95 -3.11 3.28 1.18
C GLY A 95 -3.10 1.74 1.14
N LEU A 96 -2.07 1.13 0.55
CA LEU A 96 -1.91 -0.32 0.55
C LEU A 96 -1.74 -0.87 1.97
N ILE A 97 -0.89 -0.26 2.81
CA ILE A 97 -0.73 -0.68 4.21
C ILE A 97 -2.06 -0.57 4.96
N GLY A 98 -2.82 0.51 4.76
CA GLY A 98 -4.14 0.67 5.35
C GLY A 98 -5.11 -0.45 4.96
N LEU A 99 -5.15 -0.82 3.68
CA LEU A 99 -5.92 -1.96 3.18
C LEU A 99 -5.47 -3.27 3.87
N MET A 100 -4.17 -3.49 4.00
CA MET A 100 -3.61 -4.68 4.65
C MET A 100 -3.95 -4.74 6.15
N VAL A 101 -3.92 -3.62 6.86
CA VAL A 101 -4.35 -3.54 8.27
C VAL A 101 -5.82 -3.93 8.42
N VAL A 102 -6.70 -3.40 7.58
CA VAL A 102 -8.13 -3.73 7.62
C VAL A 102 -8.37 -5.19 7.27
N ALA A 103 -7.81 -5.68 6.17
CA ALA A 103 -7.98 -7.08 5.74
C ALA A 103 -7.39 -8.05 6.77
N GLY A 104 -6.17 -7.77 7.25
CA GLY A 104 -5.50 -8.58 8.27
C GLY A 104 -6.34 -8.70 9.54
N TRP A 105 -6.90 -7.59 10.01
CA TRP A 105 -7.68 -7.58 11.24
C TRP A 105 -9.07 -8.21 11.10
N THR A 106 -9.79 -7.95 10.00
CA THR A 106 -11.18 -8.37 9.84
C THR A 106 -11.32 -9.81 9.35
N VAL A 107 -10.38 -10.29 8.54
CA VAL A 107 -10.49 -11.58 7.85
C VAL A 107 -9.43 -12.58 8.34
N HIS A 108 -8.16 -12.17 8.36
CA HIS A 108 -7.04 -13.12 8.40
C HIS A 108 -6.49 -13.43 9.79
N ARG A 109 -6.63 -12.52 10.77
CA ARG A 109 -5.96 -12.67 12.09
C ARG A 109 -6.27 -13.96 12.85
N ASN A 110 -7.49 -14.48 12.68
CA ASN A 110 -7.93 -15.67 13.43
C ASN A 110 -7.52 -16.99 12.75
N ASN A 111 -6.99 -16.93 11.52
CA ASN A 111 -6.65 -18.09 10.71
C ASN A 111 -5.16 -18.49 10.87
N GLY A 112 -4.43 -17.82 11.77
CA GLY A 112 -3.00 -18.04 11.97
C GLY A 112 -2.13 -17.37 10.91
N PHE A 113 -0.86 -17.76 10.84
CA PHE A 113 0.11 -17.13 9.94
C PHE A 113 -0.03 -17.58 8.49
N PHE A 114 -0.05 -18.89 8.23
CA PHE A 114 0.15 -19.47 6.90
C PHE A 114 -1.01 -19.21 5.93
N ILE A 115 -0.68 -18.79 4.71
CA ILE A 115 -1.64 -18.50 3.63
C ILE A 115 -2.53 -19.71 3.26
N ILE A 116 -2.03 -20.93 3.38
CA ILE A 116 -2.80 -22.14 3.12
C ILE A 116 -4.04 -22.29 4.01
N LYS A 117 -4.06 -21.58 5.14
CA LYS A 117 -5.21 -21.50 6.06
C LYS A 117 -5.89 -20.13 5.97
N GLU A 118 -5.68 -19.38 4.89
CA GLU A 118 -6.14 -18.00 4.74
C GLU A 118 -5.60 -17.06 5.83
N GLY A 119 -4.40 -17.38 6.36
CA GLY A 119 -3.72 -16.60 7.39
C GLY A 119 -3.17 -15.27 6.88
N TRP A 120 -2.53 -14.53 7.77
CA TRP A 120 -2.08 -13.16 7.49
C TRP A 120 -0.71 -13.04 6.81
N GLU A 121 -0.05 -14.16 6.42
CA GLU A 121 1.26 -14.19 5.76
C GLU A 121 1.31 -13.25 4.53
N TYR A 122 0.35 -13.41 3.61
CA TYR A 122 0.29 -12.61 2.39
C TYR A 122 0.07 -11.12 2.68
N ILE A 123 -0.81 -10.82 3.64
CA ILE A 123 -1.09 -9.46 4.10
C ILE A 123 0.18 -8.79 4.62
N PHE A 124 0.95 -9.50 5.42
CA PHE A 124 2.22 -9.03 5.99
C PHE A 124 3.27 -8.76 4.89
N VAL A 125 3.44 -9.70 3.96
CA VAL A 125 4.38 -9.53 2.84
C VAL A 125 4.03 -8.30 2.00
N LEU A 126 2.75 -8.10 1.66
CA LEU A 126 2.33 -6.92 0.91
C LEU A 126 2.58 -5.61 1.66
N ALA A 127 2.33 -5.59 2.97
CA ALA A 127 2.60 -4.41 3.79
C ALA A 127 4.09 -4.08 3.86
N VAL A 128 4.96 -5.09 4.01
CA VAL A 128 6.42 -4.92 4.02
C VAL A 128 6.91 -4.44 2.65
N VAL A 129 6.43 -5.02 1.55
CA VAL A 129 6.79 -4.57 0.20
C VAL A 129 6.36 -3.12 -0.04
N ALA A 130 5.15 -2.74 0.37
CA ALA A 130 4.70 -1.35 0.27
C ALA A 130 5.60 -0.38 1.05
N LEU A 131 5.97 -0.76 2.28
CA LEU A 131 6.88 0.02 3.12
C LEU A 131 8.28 0.14 2.48
N THR A 132 8.79 -0.94 1.89
CA THR A 132 10.06 -0.95 1.16
C THR A 132 10.01 0.00 -0.04
N ILE A 133 8.94 -0.05 -0.86
CA ILE A 133 8.77 0.85 -2.01
C ILE A 133 8.75 2.32 -1.55
N ALA A 134 8.03 2.65 -0.48
CA ALA A 134 7.98 4.01 0.05
C ALA A 134 9.34 4.50 0.57
N THR A 135 10.13 3.58 1.13
CA THR A 135 11.44 3.90 1.72
C THR A 135 12.53 4.05 0.66
N VAL A 136 12.60 3.09 -0.27
CA VAL A 136 13.63 3.11 -1.33
C VAL A 136 13.31 4.19 -2.37
N GLY A 137 12.03 4.51 -2.54
CA GLY A 137 11.52 5.42 -3.55
C GLY A 137 10.99 4.69 -4.79
N PRO A 138 10.38 5.44 -5.71
CA PRO A 138 9.71 4.87 -6.88
C PRO A 138 10.67 4.40 -7.99
N GLY A 139 11.94 4.75 -7.93
CA GLY A 139 12.89 4.57 -9.04
C GLY A 139 12.70 5.62 -10.15
N GLU A 140 13.63 5.67 -11.09
CA GLU A 140 13.63 6.69 -12.16
C GLU A 140 12.44 6.54 -13.12
N TRP A 141 12.00 5.30 -13.37
CA TRP A 141 10.89 5.00 -14.29
C TRP A 141 9.54 5.13 -13.60
N ALA A 142 9.30 6.28 -12.99
CA ALA A 142 8.10 6.60 -12.22
C ALA A 142 7.57 7.99 -12.59
N LEU A 143 6.25 8.17 -12.52
CA LEU A 143 5.63 9.48 -12.77
C LEU A 143 6.05 10.52 -11.71
N ASP A 144 6.34 10.12 -10.48
CA ASP A 144 6.86 11.02 -9.46
C ASP A 144 8.13 11.74 -9.91
N ASN A 145 9.04 11.01 -10.58
CA ASN A 145 10.26 11.59 -11.14
C ASN A 145 10.00 12.40 -12.42
N ALA A 146 9.19 11.86 -13.34
CA ALA A 146 8.90 12.53 -14.60
C ALA A 146 8.18 13.89 -14.41
N LEU A 147 7.33 13.98 -13.40
CA LEU A 147 6.54 15.17 -13.08
C LEU A 147 7.16 16.05 -12.00
N ASN A 148 8.31 15.66 -11.43
CA ASN A 148 8.90 16.29 -10.24
C ASN A 148 7.89 16.46 -9.08
N VAL A 149 6.90 15.58 -8.99
CA VAL A 149 5.88 15.58 -7.95
C VAL A 149 6.50 15.00 -6.70
N LEU A 150 6.65 15.85 -5.67
CA LEU A 150 7.06 15.42 -4.33
C LEU A 150 8.40 14.65 -4.29
N SER A 151 9.38 15.09 -5.09
CA SER A 151 10.70 14.46 -5.28
C SER A 151 11.55 14.26 -3.99
N LYS A 152 10.98 14.48 -2.80
CA LYS A 152 11.63 14.34 -1.48
C LYS A 152 10.81 13.53 -0.48
N LEU A 153 9.81 12.76 -0.94
CA LEU A 153 8.96 11.97 -0.06
C LEU A 153 9.35 10.48 -0.03
N ASP A 154 10.58 10.17 -0.40
CA ASP A 154 11.23 8.87 -0.23
C ASP A 154 12.11 8.84 1.04
N GLY A 155 12.89 7.80 1.22
CA GLY A 155 13.75 7.61 2.38
C GLY A 155 12.94 7.54 3.68
N TRP A 156 13.46 8.14 4.74
CA TRP A 156 12.80 8.17 6.05
C TRP A 156 11.44 8.89 6.02
N THR A 157 11.30 9.91 5.17
CA THR A 157 10.01 10.62 4.99
C THR A 157 8.97 9.69 4.41
N GLY A 158 9.30 8.97 3.34
CA GLY A 158 8.42 7.99 2.72
C GLY A 158 8.08 6.84 3.67
N PHE A 159 9.06 6.33 4.41
CA PHE A 159 8.84 5.34 5.46
C PHE A 159 7.80 5.79 6.48
N LEU A 160 7.96 6.99 7.05
CA LEU A 160 7.06 7.53 8.06
C LEU A 160 5.66 7.79 7.50
N ILE A 161 5.57 8.36 6.29
CA ILE A 161 4.28 8.56 5.61
C ILE A 161 3.57 7.22 5.45
N ALA A 162 4.22 6.23 4.84
CA ALA A 162 3.64 4.93 4.57
C ALA A 162 3.21 4.22 5.87
N LEU A 163 4.07 4.23 6.89
CA LEU A 163 3.80 3.55 8.15
C LEU A 163 2.68 4.26 8.95
N LEU A 164 2.82 5.56 9.22
CA LEU A 164 1.92 6.27 10.12
C LEU A 164 0.55 6.50 9.48
N LEU A 165 0.49 6.95 8.23
CA LEU A 165 -0.78 7.14 7.54
C LEU A 165 -1.43 5.80 7.19
N GLY A 166 -0.65 4.79 6.81
CA GLY A 166 -1.16 3.46 6.51
C GLY A 166 -1.80 2.81 7.73
N ILE A 167 -1.07 2.69 8.84
CA ILE A 167 -1.62 2.14 10.08
C ILE A 167 -2.75 3.03 10.60
N GLY A 168 -2.56 4.33 10.63
CA GLY A 168 -3.55 5.29 11.13
C GLY A 168 -4.88 5.22 10.36
N SER A 169 -4.84 5.17 9.03
CA SER A 169 -6.05 5.05 8.20
C SER A 169 -6.75 3.71 8.40
N GLY A 170 -5.98 2.60 8.43
CA GLY A 170 -6.53 1.27 8.68
C GLY A 170 -7.18 1.16 10.06
N LEU A 171 -6.53 1.65 11.11
CA LEU A 171 -7.09 1.68 12.46
C LEU A 171 -8.32 2.57 12.54
N SER A 172 -8.32 3.74 11.91
CA SER A 172 -9.48 4.65 11.88
C SER A 172 -10.67 3.96 11.22
N GLN A 173 -10.45 3.30 10.09
CA GLN A 173 -11.48 2.50 9.40
C GLN A 173 -12.07 1.43 10.32
N LEU A 174 -11.22 0.68 11.02
CA LEU A 174 -11.64 -0.35 11.96
C LEU A 174 -12.42 0.24 13.14
N LEU A 175 -11.94 1.32 13.74
CA LEU A 175 -12.61 1.98 14.86
C LEU A 175 -13.99 2.52 14.50
N ILE A 176 -14.17 3.00 13.29
CA ILE A 176 -15.46 3.57 12.83
C ILE A 176 -16.44 2.46 12.45
N PHE A 177 -16.00 1.47 11.68
CA PHE A 177 -16.90 0.55 10.99
C PHE A 177 -16.88 -0.89 11.49
N PHE A 178 -15.83 -1.35 12.19
CA PHE A 178 -15.75 -2.74 12.59
C PHE A 178 -16.44 -2.98 13.94
N ARG A 179 -17.48 -3.81 13.91
CA ARG A 179 -18.27 -4.23 15.09
C ARG A 179 -18.57 -5.72 14.95
N PRO A 180 -17.64 -6.60 15.37
CA PRO A 180 -17.86 -8.04 15.28
C PRO A 180 -19.08 -8.45 16.10
N LYS A 181 -19.89 -9.36 15.56
CA LYS A 181 -20.98 -9.96 16.32
C LYS A 181 -20.38 -10.74 17.48
N LYS A 182 -20.91 -10.56 18.70
CA LYS A 182 -20.56 -11.45 19.82
C LYS A 182 -21.03 -12.86 19.43
N VAL A 183 -20.09 -13.79 19.46
CA VAL A 183 -20.45 -15.22 19.39
C VAL A 183 -21.12 -15.53 20.73
N THR A 184 -22.43 -15.66 20.71
CA THR A 184 -23.23 -16.17 21.86
C THR A 184 -23.19 -17.69 21.83
#